data_a4b45ea2aeb796f9d1733f410dd2fd8f
#
_entry.id   a4b45ea2aeb796f9d1733f410dd2fd8f
#
_cell.length_a   1.000
_cell.length_b   1.000
_cell.length_c   1.000
_cell.angle_alpha   90.00
_cell.angle_beta   90.00
_cell.angle_gamma   90.00
#
_symmetry.space_group_name_H-M   'P 1'
#
loop_
_entity.id
_entity.type
_entity.pdbx_description
1 polymer ?
#
loop_
_entity_poly.entity_id
_entity_poly.type
_entity_poly.pdbx_seq_one_letter_code
_entity_poly.pdbx_strand_id
1 'polypeptide(L)'
;KQGGPEEMRWEEVALPEMQKDDVLIKHTAIGLNYIDTYHRSGLYPMPVPLTLGIEGAGIIIEAGENVKDLTVGDRVAYASPPTGSYAEAKVMPADRLVKIPDNISDEIAAAIMLKGMTVEYLVRRTYNVKAGQTVLFHAAAGGVGLIACQWLKAIGAKVIGTVGSE
;
A
#
# COMPACT_ATOMS: atom_id res chain seq x y z
N LYS A 1 8.96 20.43 7.19
CA LYS A 1 10.34 19.90 7.15
C LYS A 1 10.33 18.41 7.49
N GLN A 2 11.39 17.68 7.16
CA GLN A 2 11.58 16.30 7.57
C GLN A 2 11.99 16.24 9.06
N GLY A 3 11.65 15.14 9.75
CA GLY A 3 11.96 14.97 11.16
C GLY A 3 11.16 13.89 11.86
N GLY A 4 10.97 14.04 13.16
CA GLY A 4 10.20 13.12 14.00
C GLY A 4 8.68 13.25 13.81
N PRO A 5 7.88 12.49 14.57
CA PRO A 5 6.41 12.56 14.48
C PRO A 5 5.83 13.95 14.74
N GLU A 6 6.52 14.77 15.54
CA GLU A 6 6.16 16.15 15.89
C GLU A 6 6.14 17.11 14.71
N GLU A 7 6.77 16.75 13.59
CA GLU A 7 6.77 17.56 12.37
C GLU A 7 5.53 17.34 11.50
N MET A 8 4.76 16.30 11.78
CA MET A 8 3.50 16.06 11.07
C MET A 8 2.43 17.05 11.52
N ARG A 9 1.72 17.62 10.56
CA ARG A 9 0.61 18.53 10.78
C ARG A 9 -0.58 18.11 9.94
N TRP A 10 -1.77 18.27 10.48
CA TRP A 10 -3.00 18.16 9.71
C TRP A 10 -3.33 19.54 9.15
N GLU A 11 -3.35 19.64 7.82
CA GLU A 11 -3.55 20.92 7.13
C GLU A 11 -4.51 20.71 5.95
N GLU A 12 -5.28 21.74 5.63
CA GLU A 12 -6.04 21.77 4.39
C GLU A 12 -5.07 22.05 3.24
N VAL A 13 -5.09 21.18 2.22
CA VAL A 13 -4.27 21.32 1.03
C VAL A 13 -5.14 21.24 -0.23
N ALA A 14 -4.79 22.02 -1.24
CA ALA A 14 -5.45 21.92 -2.53
C ALA A 14 -5.09 20.59 -3.20
N LEU A 15 -6.08 19.94 -3.80
CA LEU A 15 -5.83 18.79 -4.65
C LEU A 15 -5.07 19.24 -5.91
N PRO A 16 -4.11 18.43 -6.42
CA PRO A 16 -3.50 18.69 -7.70
C PRO A 16 -4.56 18.64 -8.82
N GLU A 17 -4.28 19.31 -9.93
CA GLU A 17 -5.12 19.22 -11.12
C GLU A 17 -5.17 17.80 -11.65
N MET A 18 -6.38 17.29 -11.83
CA MET A 18 -6.61 15.94 -12.35
C MET A 18 -6.34 15.91 -13.85
N GLN A 19 -5.52 14.97 -14.29
CA GLN A 19 -5.26 14.75 -15.71
C GLN A 19 -6.27 13.78 -16.32
N LYS A 20 -6.27 13.66 -17.65
CA LYS A 20 -7.21 12.84 -18.40
C LYS A 20 -7.18 11.34 -18.05
N ASP A 21 -6.04 10.84 -17.58
CA ASP A 21 -5.80 9.45 -17.20
C ASP A 21 -5.89 9.22 -15.67
N ASP A 22 -6.24 10.27 -14.91
CA ASP A 22 -6.33 10.20 -13.46
C ASP A 22 -7.76 9.94 -12.98
N VAL A 23 -7.87 9.55 -11.73
CA VAL A 23 -9.11 9.53 -10.98
C VAL A 23 -8.94 10.29 -9.65
N LEU A 24 -10.04 10.81 -9.13
CA LEU A 24 -10.12 11.33 -7.77
C LEU A 24 -10.73 10.25 -6.86
N ILE A 25 -9.99 9.87 -5.84
CA ILE A 25 -10.40 8.87 -4.85
C ILE A 25 -10.74 9.58 -3.55
N LYS A 26 -11.88 9.27 -2.97
CA LYS A 26 -12.20 9.55 -1.57
C LYS A 26 -11.79 8.35 -0.74
N HIS A 27 -10.84 8.53 0.17
CA HIS A 27 -10.35 7.43 1.00
C HIS A 27 -11.39 6.97 2.02
N THR A 28 -11.48 5.67 2.20
CA THR A 28 -12.26 4.99 3.24
C THR A 28 -11.35 4.29 4.24
N ALA A 29 -10.15 3.89 3.80
CA ALA A 29 -9.10 3.34 4.65
C ALA A 29 -7.72 3.67 4.09
N ILE A 30 -6.74 3.84 4.97
CA ILE A 30 -5.33 4.08 4.61
C ILE A 30 -4.42 3.08 5.29
N GLY A 31 -3.44 2.57 4.53
CA GLY A 31 -2.42 1.66 5.02
C GLY A 31 -1.26 2.41 5.65
N LEU A 32 -0.83 1.95 6.81
CA LEU A 32 0.38 2.43 7.47
C LEU A 32 1.55 1.50 7.17
N ASN A 33 2.65 2.08 6.69
CA ASN A 33 3.85 1.33 6.32
C ASN A 33 5.11 1.94 6.91
N TYR A 34 6.11 1.10 7.15
CA TYR A 34 7.37 1.55 7.75
C TYR A 34 8.11 2.55 6.86
N ILE A 35 7.95 2.45 5.53
CA ILE A 35 8.53 3.38 4.56
C ILE A 35 8.01 4.81 4.75
N ASP A 36 6.81 5.00 5.26
CA ASP A 36 6.24 6.33 5.54
C ASP A 36 7.07 7.07 6.59
N THR A 37 7.65 6.32 7.54
CA THR A 37 8.58 6.87 8.54
C THR A 37 9.91 7.28 7.91
N TYR A 38 10.37 6.58 6.87
CA TYR A 38 11.59 6.92 6.15
C TYR A 38 11.41 8.19 5.30
N HIS A 39 10.25 8.35 4.65
CA HIS A 39 9.89 9.59 3.95
C HIS A 39 9.79 10.76 4.93
N ARG A 40 9.10 10.56 6.07
CA ARG A 40 8.94 11.59 7.09
C ARG A 40 10.29 12.04 7.66
N SER A 41 11.15 11.10 8.03
CA SER A 41 12.44 11.40 8.68
C SER A 41 13.51 11.93 7.71
N GLY A 42 13.31 11.73 6.40
CA GLY A 42 14.30 12.06 5.38
C GLY A 42 15.35 10.98 5.14
N LEU A 43 15.21 9.80 5.74
CA LEU A 43 16.07 8.64 5.40
C LEU A 43 15.96 8.30 3.91
N TYR A 44 14.73 8.40 3.37
CA TYR A 44 14.48 8.41 1.93
C TYR A 44 14.07 9.84 1.55
N PRO A 45 15.00 10.64 1.00
CA PRO A 45 14.74 12.04 0.73
C PRO A 45 13.57 12.26 -0.23
N MET A 46 12.65 13.12 0.17
CA MET A 46 11.51 13.54 -0.64
C MET A 46 11.40 15.07 -0.60
N PRO A 47 10.94 15.71 -1.69
CA PRO A 47 10.61 17.11 -1.66
C PRO A 47 9.59 17.46 -0.59
N VAL A 48 9.75 18.59 0.08
CA VAL A 48 8.79 19.10 1.07
C VAL A 48 8.18 20.41 0.56
N PRO A 49 6.89 20.73 0.84
CA PRO A 49 5.96 19.98 1.69
C PRO A 49 5.58 18.63 1.08
N LEU A 50 5.31 17.64 1.93
CA LEU A 50 5.01 16.25 1.53
C LEU A 50 3.79 15.76 2.29
N THR A 51 2.78 15.30 1.56
CA THR A 51 1.72 14.46 2.12
C THR A 51 2.19 13.00 2.14
N LEU A 52 2.19 12.41 3.32
CA LEU A 52 2.70 11.05 3.55
C LEU A 52 1.71 9.96 3.05
N GLY A 53 2.21 8.73 3.04
CA GLY A 53 1.46 7.53 2.73
C GLY A 53 1.50 7.14 1.25
N ILE A 54 1.59 5.84 1.02
CA ILE A 54 1.62 5.25 -0.34
C ILE A 54 0.60 4.14 -0.54
N GLU A 55 -0.18 3.80 0.48
CA GLU A 55 -1.16 2.71 0.46
C GLU A 55 -2.52 3.20 0.93
N GLY A 56 -3.57 2.84 0.23
CA GLY A 56 -4.93 3.21 0.61
C GLY A 56 -5.99 2.46 -0.18
N ALA A 57 -7.22 2.57 0.31
CA ALA A 57 -8.44 2.12 -0.34
C ALA A 57 -9.49 3.22 -0.27
N GLY A 58 -10.39 3.24 -1.25
CA GLY A 58 -11.43 4.25 -1.29
C GLY A 58 -12.37 4.07 -2.46
N ILE A 59 -13.19 5.08 -2.68
CA ILE A 59 -14.20 5.11 -3.72
C ILE A 59 -13.82 6.17 -4.75
N ILE A 60 -13.89 5.84 -6.02
CA ILE A 60 -13.70 6.81 -7.10
C ILE A 60 -14.89 7.77 -7.11
N ILE A 61 -14.61 9.06 -6.99
CA ILE A 61 -15.63 10.12 -7.02
C ILE A 61 -15.58 10.96 -8.29
N GLU A 62 -14.45 10.90 -9.04
CA GLU A 62 -14.31 11.51 -10.36
C GLU A 62 -13.33 10.69 -11.20
N ALA A 63 -13.53 10.63 -12.51
CA ALA A 63 -12.67 9.92 -13.45
C ALA A 63 -12.38 10.77 -14.68
N GLY A 64 -11.11 10.79 -15.11
CA GLY A 64 -10.68 11.47 -16.30
C GLY A 64 -11.22 10.85 -17.59
N GLU A 65 -11.24 11.61 -18.67
CA GLU A 65 -11.91 11.24 -19.94
C GLU A 65 -11.31 9.99 -20.60
N ASN A 66 -10.05 9.66 -20.33
CA ASN A 66 -9.36 8.49 -20.90
C ASN A 66 -9.53 7.23 -20.04
N VAL A 67 -10.05 7.33 -18.81
CA VAL A 67 -10.23 6.19 -17.91
C VAL A 67 -11.41 5.34 -18.38
N LYS A 68 -11.15 4.07 -18.75
CA LYS A 68 -12.17 3.17 -19.33
C LYS A 68 -12.53 1.99 -18.44
N ASP A 69 -11.56 1.49 -17.68
CA ASP A 69 -11.72 0.27 -16.88
C ASP A 69 -12.20 0.53 -15.45
N LEU A 70 -12.26 1.81 -15.07
CA LEU A 70 -12.71 2.27 -13.76
C LEU A 70 -13.81 3.32 -13.93
N THR A 71 -14.77 3.31 -13.01
CA THR A 71 -15.91 4.24 -13.02
C THR A 71 -16.15 4.86 -11.66
N VAL A 72 -16.84 6.00 -11.64
CA VAL A 72 -17.29 6.62 -10.38
C VAL A 72 -18.18 5.62 -9.62
N GLY A 73 -17.88 5.47 -8.32
CA GLY A 73 -18.50 4.50 -7.44
C GLY A 73 -17.72 3.20 -7.28
N ASP A 74 -16.72 2.92 -8.13
CA ASP A 74 -15.85 1.74 -7.95
C ASP A 74 -15.05 1.86 -6.65
N ARG A 75 -14.99 0.76 -5.91
CA ARG A 75 -14.09 0.58 -4.77
C ARG A 75 -12.73 0.15 -5.27
N VAL A 76 -11.69 0.88 -4.90
CA VAL A 76 -10.33 0.66 -5.40
C VAL A 76 -9.30 0.69 -4.27
N ALA A 77 -8.20 -0.02 -4.47
CA ALA A 77 -7.03 0.03 -3.60
C ALA A 77 -5.75 0.21 -4.41
N TYR A 78 -4.73 0.72 -3.75
CA TYR A 78 -3.41 0.94 -4.33
C TYR A 78 -2.30 0.86 -3.28
N ALA A 79 -1.08 0.60 -3.73
CA ALA A 79 0.13 0.71 -2.92
C ALA A 79 1.30 1.12 -3.80
N SER A 80 1.27 2.36 -4.25
CA SER A 80 2.28 2.93 -5.16
C SER A 80 2.34 4.46 -5.10
N PRO A 81 3.43 5.07 -5.59
CA PRO A 81 3.48 6.51 -5.82
C PRO A 81 2.36 6.98 -6.76
N PRO A 82 2.02 8.28 -6.69
CA PRO A 82 2.57 9.30 -5.81
C PRO A 82 2.20 9.10 -4.34
N THR A 83 2.96 9.72 -3.41
CA THR A 83 2.60 9.78 -1.98
C THR A 83 1.32 10.58 -1.77
N GLY A 84 0.75 10.53 -0.56
CA GLY A 84 -0.43 11.34 -0.24
C GLY A 84 -1.64 10.53 0.21
N SER A 85 -1.45 9.27 0.69
CA SER A 85 -2.56 8.48 1.22
C SER A 85 -3.09 9.02 2.56
N TYR A 86 -2.28 9.78 3.31
CA TYR A 86 -2.70 10.38 4.59
C TYR A 86 -3.53 11.65 4.33
N ALA A 87 -4.59 11.51 3.54
CA ALA A 87 -5.51 12.56 3.16
C ALA A 87 -6.91 12.00 2.98
N GLU A 88 -7.93 12.84 3.07
CA GLU A 88 -9.32 12.44 2.84
C GLU A 88 -9.60 12.08 1.39
N ALA A 89 -8.89 12.73 0.46
CA ALA A 89 -9.01 12.47 -0.97
C ALA A 89 -7.65 12.62 -1.67
N LYS A 90 -7.52 11.99 -2.84
CA LYS A 90 -6.29 11.98 -3.61
C LYS A 90 -6.57 11.83 -5.09
N VAL A 91 -5.85 12.60 -5.91
CA VAL A 91 -5.74 12.36 -7.35
C VAL A 91 -4.68 11.29 -7.60
N MET A 92 -5.01 10.29 -8.42
CA MET A 92 -4.16 9.13 -8.65
C MET A 92 -4.26 8.67 -10.10
N PRO A 93 -3.15 8.29 -10.77
CA PRO A 93 -3.20 7.64 -12.08
C PRO A 93 -4.03 6.35 -12.01
N ALA A 94 -4.98 6.21 -12.93
CA ALA A 94 -5.92 5.09 -12.94
C ALA A 94 -5.24 3.73 -13.12
N ASP A 95 -4.11 3.68 -13.82
CA ASP A 95 -3.30 2.46 -14.05
C ASP A 95 -2.64 1.89 -12.78
N ARG A 96 -2.68 2.64 -11.68
CA ARG A 96 -2.12 2.23 -10.38
C ARG A 96 -3.16 1.60 -9.46
N LEU A 97 -4.40 1.53 -9.90
CA LEU A 97 -5.53 1.13 -9.07
C LEU A 97 -5.99 -0.29 -9.38
N VAL A 98 -6.43 -0.98 -8.34
CA VAL A 98 -7.03 -2.31 -8.44
C VAL A 98 -8.43 -2.25 -7.85
N LYS A 99 -9.43 -2.77 -8.57
CA LYS A 99 -10.79 -2.91 -8.02
C LYS A 99 -10.77 -3.87 -6.83
N ILE A 100 -11.43 -3.47 -5.75
CA ILE A 100 -11.58 -4.31 -4.56
C ILE A 100 -12.74 -5.29 -4.81
N PRO A 101 -12.52 -6.61 -4.67
CA PRO A 101 -13.61 -7.58 -4.74
C PRO A 101 -14.67 -7.32 -3.65
N ASP A 102 -15.93 -7.65 -3.94
CA ASP A 102 -17.07 -7.36 -3.05
C ASP A 102 -16.94 -8.00 -1.66
N ASN A 103 -16.28 -9.15 -1.58
CA ASN A 103 -16.06 -9.88 -0.33
C ASN A 103 -14.85 -9.40 0.48
N ILE A 104 -14.13 -8.37 0.04
CA ILE A 104 -12.99 -7.77 0.74
C ILE A 104 -13.41 -6.38 1.23
N SER A 105 -13.18 -6.09 2.51
CA SER A 105 -13.40 -4.75 3.04
C SER A 105 -12.27 -3.78 2.64
N ASP A 106 -12.56 -2.49 2.67
CA ASP A 106 -11.59 -1.44 2.35
C ASP A 106 -10.41 -1.44 3.32
N GLU A 107 -10.68 -1.72 4.61
CA GLU A 107 -9.63 -1.83 5.65
C GLU A 107 -8.68 -2.99 5.36
N ILE A 108 -9.22 -4.15 4.96
CA ILE A 108 -8.39 -5.29 4.57
C ILE A 108 -7.58 -4.94 3.33
N ALA A 109 -8.21 -4.35 2.32
CA ALA A 109 -7.52 -3.95 1.10
C ALA A 109 -6.38 -2.95 1.39
N ALA A 110 -6.64 -1.90 2.17
CA ALA A 110 -5.64 -0.90 2.56
C ALA A 110 -4.52 -1.47 3.45
N ALA A 111 -4.77 -2.56 4.18
CA ALA A 111 -3.77 -3.17 5.06
C ALA A 111 -2.83 -4.14 4.35
N ILE A 112 -3.26 -4.71 3.20
CA ILE A 112 -2.53 -5.83 2.57
C ILE A 112 -1.92 -5.51 1.21
N MET A 113 -2.28 -4.41 0.54
CA MET A 113 -1.81 -4.15 -0.82
C MET A 113 -0.28 -4.15 -0.91
N LEU A 114 0.39 -3.28 -0.17
CA LEU A 114 1.85 -3.19 -0.19
C LEU A 114 2.51 -4.46 0.30
N LYS A 115 2.05 -4.97 1.43
CA LYS A 115 2.62 -6.14 2.10
C LYS A 115 2.37 -7.42 1.30
N GLY A 116 1.15 -7.57 0.77
CA GLY A 116 0.75 -8.73 -0.05
C GLY A 116 1.48 -8.77 -1.38
N MET A 117 1.60 -7.64 -2.10
CA MET A 117 2.39 -7.56 -3.32
C MET A 117 3.87 -7.86 -3.03
N THR A 118 4.39 -7.41 -1.88
CA THR A 118 5.76 -7.74 -1.46
C THR A 118 5.93 -9.25 -1.28
N VAL A 119 5.01 -9.92 -0.61
CA VAL A 119 5.05 -11.38 -0.45
C VAL A 119 4.93 -12.07 -1.81
N GLU A 120 4.02 -11.62 -2.66
CA GLU A 120 3.83 -12.22 -3.99
C GLU A 120 5.13 -12.26 -4.77
N TYR A 121 5.77 -11.10 -4.94
CA TYR A 121 7.00 -11.08 -5.74
C TYR A 121 8.14 -11.85 -5.09
N LEU A 122 8.26 -11.84 -3.76
CA LEU A 122 9.30 -12.60 -3.05
C LEU A 122 9.14 -14.11 -3.26
N VAL A 123 7.92 -14.65 -3.10
CA VAL A 123 7.69 -16.10 -3.10
C VAL A 123 7.33 -16.67 -4.46
N ARG A 124 7.06 -15.82 -5.47
CA ARG A 124 6.67 -16.26 -6.82
C ARG A 124 7.63 -15.81 -7.91
N ARG A 125 8.12 -14.57 -7.86
CA ARG A 125 8.93 -13.98 -8.94
C ARG A 125 10.42 -13.97 -8.61
N THR A 126 10.80 -13.55 -7.41
CA THR A 126 12.21 -13.56 -6.99
C THR A 126 12.69 -14.98 -6.77
N TYR A 127 11.94 -15.76 -6.01
CA TYR A 127 12.19 -17.19 -5.82
C TYR A 127 10.87 -17.94 -5.78
N ASN A 128 10.63 -18.80 -6.78
CA ASN A 128 9.38 -19.55 -6.87
C ASN A 128 9.38 -20.72 -5.87
N VAL A 129 8.93 -20.46 -4.66
CA VAL A 129 8.90 -21.43 -3.57
C VAL A 129 7.98 -22.60 -3.89
N LYS A 130 8.45 -23.82 -3.60
CA LYS A 130 7.73 -25.08 -3.82
C LYS A 130 7.40 -25.78 -2.49
N ALA A 131 6.39 -26.63 -2.53
CA ALA A 131 6.06 -27.52 -1.41
C ALA A 131 7.27 -28.36 -0.97
N GLY A 132 7.40 -28.58 0.33
CA GLY A 132 8.50 -29.35 0.93
C GLY A 132 9.81 -28.58 1.12
N GLN A 133 9.95 -27.38 0.59
CA GLN A 133 11.14 -26.56 0.82
C GLN A 133 11.11 -25.92 2.24
N THR A 134 12.30 -25.64 2.77
CA THR A 134 12.46 -24.90 4.01
C THR A 134 12.86 -23.47 3.70
N VAL A 135 12.15 -22.51 4.25
CA VAL A 135 12.37 -21.06 4.06
C VAL A 135 12.70 -20.44 5.41
N LEU A 136 13.84 -19.75 5.49
CA LEU A 136 14.15 -18.87 6.62
C LEU A 136 13.59 -17.48 6.31
N PHE A 137 12.70 -16.99 7.19
CA PHE A 137 12.05 -15.68 7.01
C PHE A 137 12.38 -14.77 8.21
N HIS A 138 13.09 -13.67 7.93
CA HIS A 138 13.41 -12.68 8.96
C HIS A 138 12.23 -11.75 9.23
N ALA A 139 12.12 -11.29 10.50
CA ALA A 139 11.02 -10.46 10.96
C ALA A 139 9.64 -11.10 10.69
N ALA A 140 9.50 -12.39 10.98
CA ALA A 140 8.30 -13.17 10.71
C ALA A 140 7.02 -12.64 11.41
N ALA A 141 7.16 -11.92 12.52
CA ALA A 141 6.07 -11.24 13.22
C ALA A 141 5.75 -9.84 12.65
N GLY A 142 6.51 -9.34 11.67
CA GLY A 142 6.25 -8.07 11.00
C GLY A 142 5.11 -8.15 9.97
N GLY A 143 4.64 -7.01 9.47
CA GLY A 143 3.49 -6.96 8.55
C GLY A 143 3.65 -7.82 7.30
N VAL A 144 4.82 -7.84 6.67
CA VAL A 144 5.12 -8.73 5.53
C VAL A 144 5.23 -10.18 6.00
N GLY A 145 5.91 -10.41 7.15
CA GLY A 145 6.13 -11.75 7.70
C GLY A 145 4.83 -12.48 8.04
N LEU A 146 3.86 -11.79 8.62
CA LEU A 146 2.54 -12.36 8.95
C LEU A 146 1.82 -12.90 7.71
N ILE A 147 1.87 -12.20 6.60
CA ILE A 147 1.26 -12.66 5.33
C ILE A 147 2.13 -13.77 4.71
N ALA A 148 3.45 -13.57 4.69
CA ALA A 148 4.39 -14.53 4.09
C ALA A 148 4.32 -15.91 4.77
N CYS A 149 4.27 -15.97 6.09
CA CYS A 149 4.18 -17.24 6.84
C CYS A 149 2.90 -18.01 6.50
N GLN A 150 1.77 -17.32 6.38
CA GLN A 150 0.51 -17.94 5.96
C GLN A 150 0.58 -18.44 4.52
N TRP A 151 1.09 -17.63 3.61
CA TRP A 151 1.21 -17.98 2.20
C TRP A 151 2.18 -19.15 1.98
N LEU A 152 3.36 -19.12 2.60
CA LEU A 152 4.34 -20.21 2.56
C LEU A 152 3.77 -21.52 3.13
N LYS A 153 3.03 -21.44 4.23
CA LYS A 153 2.32 -22.60 4.77
C LYS A 153 1.29 -23.15 3.77
N ALA A 154 0.53 -22.28 3.10
CA ALA A 154 -0.44 -22.70 2.08
C ALA A 154 0.24 -23.33 0.85
N ILE A 155 1.46 -22.91 0.49
CA ILE A 155 2.28 -23.56 -0.53
C ILE A 155 2.75 -24.95 -0.10
N GLY A 156 2.77 -25.25 1.20
CA GLY A 156 3.33 -26.48 1.77
C GLY A 156 4.83 -26.39 2.08
N ALA A 157 5.38 -25.18 2.22
CA ALA A 157 6.74 -24.97 2.66
C ALA A 157 6.87 -25.00 4.19
N LYS A 158 8.02 -25.40 4.70
CA LYS A 158 8.39 -25.28 6.11
C LYS A 158 8.99 -23.89 6.34
N VAL A 159 8.45 -23.13 7.28
CA VAL A 159 8.95 -21.79 7.62
C VAL A 159 9.70 -21.83 8.94
N ILE A 160 10.91 -21.25 8.95
CA ILE A 160 11.67 -20.91 10.14
C ILE A 160 11.67 -19.39 10.22
N GLY A 161 10.94 -18.84 11.20
CA GLY A 161 10.83 -17.38 11.39
C GLY A 161 11.81 -16.88 12.44
N THR A 162 12.41 -15.70 12.21
CA THR A 162 13.10 -14.96 13.28
C THR A 162 12.21 -13.81 13.76
N VAL A 163 12.27 -13.52 15.06
CA VAL A 163 11.56 -12.42 15.71
C VAL A 163 12.51 -11.64 16.61
N GLY A 164 12.20 -10.39 16.89
CA GLY A 164 13.09 -9.51 17.67
C GLY A 164 12.96 -9.65 19.20
N SER A 165 11.91 -10.31 19.66
CA SER A 165 11.65 -10.57 21.10
C SER A 165 10.88 -11.87 21.26
N GLU A 166 10.95 -12.46 22.46
CA GLU A 166 10.07 -13.54 22.88
C GLU A 166 8.63 -13.07 23.06
#